data_76138c00341d40894de43cc4a5d7eb9d
#
_entry.id   76138c00341d40894de43cc4a5d7eb9d
#
_cell.length_a   1.000
_cell.length_b   1.000
_cell.length_c   1.000
_cell.angle_alpha   90.00
_cell.angle_beta   90.00
_cell.angle_gamma   90.00
#
_symmetry.space_group_name_H-M   'P 1'
#
loop_
_entity.id
_entity.type
_entity.pdbx_description
1 polymer ?
#
loop_
_entity_poly.entity_id
_entity_poly.type
_entity_poly.pdbx_seq_one_letter_code
_entity_poly.pdbx_strand_id
1 'polypeptide(L)'
;MSAPAAANLTSAQWLADHLGAEDLVVLDATVLDVASPAGGRAWLSGYDQYLVDGHIPGALFAEVLEEFSDQAGRFAFTRPGAEQFAAAVAALGIGVDSTVVVYDTSIGQWASRLWWLFRSFGFEKVSVLDGGLTNWRAGDRPLEFGHVPAGSVAPDAAFEATVLPGFWADKADVEAVVAGHHDATLVCSLPPSDFAGQTGTRPRRGHIPGSVNVPSGRLVQRDDRTLVRAEALTERLAPATESGTPVILYCGAGIAAALGALALTLDGRTDVAVYDGSLGEWSADSEAPLVTTSATA
;
A
#
# COMPACT_ATOMS: atom_id res chain seq x y z
N MET A 1 22.30 15.75 -11.57
CA MET A 1 21.10 16.64 -11.61
C MET A 1 20.07 16.00 -10.72
N SER A 2 19.53 16.73 -9.76
CA SER A 2 18.50 16.21 -8.85
C SER A 2 17.19 15.94 -9.60
N ALA A 3 16.54 14.84 -9.22
CA ALA A 3 15.22 14.53 -9.75
C ALA A 3 14.19 15.58 -9.25
N PRO A 4 13.26 16.06 -10.08
CA PRO A 4 12.20 16.93 -9.59
C PRO A 4 11.33 16.18 -8.58
N ALA A 5 10.77 16.88 -7.59
CA ALA A 5 9.88 16.29 -6.59
C ALA A 5 8.77 15.50 -7.31
N ALA A 6 8.69 14.19 -7.06
CA ALA A 6 7.70 13.33 -7.67
C ALA A 6 6.31 13.66 -7.11
N ALA A 7 5.29 13.70 -7.97
CA ALA A 7 3.90 13.61 -7.53
C ALA A 7 3.69 12.25 -6.84
N ASN A 8 2.55 12.02 -6.14
CA ASN A 8 2.29 10.74 -5.46
C ASN A 8 2.32 9.51 -6.40
N LEU A 9 2.20 9.74 -7.72
CA LEU A 9 2.26 8.72 -8.77
C LEU A 9 3.25 9.13 -9.86
N THR A 10 4.13 8.22 -10.28
CA THR A 10 5.17 8.45 -11.28
C THR A 10 4.99 7.53 -12.47
N SER A 11 5.12 8.04 -13.69
CA SER A 11 5.04 7.20 -14.90
C SER A 11 6.33 6.44 -15.18
N ALA A 12 6.22 5.29 -15.87
CA ALA A 12 7.38 4.52 -16.29
C ALA A 12 8.33 5.31 -17.23
N GLN A 13 7.80 6.25 -18.01
CA GLN A 13 8.62 7.12 -18.85
C GLN A 13 9.43 8.11 -18.01
N TRP A 14 8.79 8.78 -17.03
CA TRP A 14 9.49 9.69 -16.14
C TRP A 14 10.64 8.97 -15.41
N LEU A 15 10.35 7.77 -14.89
CA LEU A 15 11.38 6.98 -14.20
C LEU A 15 12.53 6.62 -15.13
N ALA A 16 12.24 6.17 -16.36
CA ALA A 16 13.28 5.83 -17.35
C ALA A 16 14.18 7.04 -17.68
N ASP A 17 13.61 8.24 -17.78
CA ASP A 17 14.35 9.46 -18.09
C ASP A 17 15.23 9.95 -16.92
N HIS A 18 14.99 9.46 -15.69
CA HIS A 18 15.69 9.90 -14.48
C HIS A 18 16.53 8.79 -13.81
N LEU A 19 16.53 7.57 -14.35
CA LEU A 19 17.39 6.49 -13.80
C LEU A 19 18.86 6.93 -13.76
N GLY A 20 19.50 6.68 -12.62
CA GLY A 20 20.89 7.07 -12.36
C GLY A 20 21.05 8.50 -11.84
N ALA A 21 19.99 9.24 -11.56
CA ALA A 21 20.11 10.49 -10.79
C ALA A 21 20.59 10.20 -9.38
N GLU A 22 21.48 11.04 -8.85
CA GLU A 22 22.20 10.80 -7.58
C GLU A 22 21.27 10.74 -6.35
N ASP A 23 20.14 11.46 -6.42
CA ASP A 23 19.15 11.56 -5.36
C ASP A 23 17.94 10.62 -5.56
N LEU A 24 17.90 9.85 -6.65
CA LEU A 24 16.81 8.93 -6.95
C LEU A 24 17.09 7.53 -6.40
N VAL A 25 16.20 7.06 -5.54
CA VAL A 25 16.17 5.67 -5.04
C VAL A 25 14.92 4.98 -5.54
N VAL A 26 15.09 3.86 -6.21
CA VAL A 26 13.98 3.02 -6.70
C VAL A 26 13.86 1.80 -5.79
N LEU A 27 12.64 1.49 -5.32
CA LEU A 27 12.38 0.39 -4.40
C LEU A 27 11.42 -0.63 -5.01
N ASP A 28 11.82 -1.89 -5.00
CA ASP A 28 10.94 -3.04 -5.24
C ASP A 28 10.34 -3.50 -3.91
N ALA A 29 9.04 -3.35 -3.76
CA ALA A 29 8.27 -3.72 -2.56
C ALA A 29 7.47 -5.01 -2.76
N THR A 30 7.90 -5.89 -3.66
CA THR A 30 7.14 -7.07 -4.06
C THR A 30 7.01 -8.07 -2.92
N VAL A 31 5.75 -8.43 -2.63
CA VAL A 31 5.38 -9.57 -1.78
C VAL A 31 4.51 -10.52 -2.59
N LEU A 32 4.83 -11.79 -2.53
CA LEU A 32 4.14 -12.85 -3.26
C LEU A 32 3.02 -13.43 -2.39
N ASP A 33 1.81 -13.48 -2.96
CA ASP A 33 0.66 -14.15 -2.36
C ASP A 33 0.53 -15.54 -2.99
N VAL A 34 0.85 -16.57 -2.22
CA VAL A 34 0.95 -17.95 -2.69
C VAL A 34 -0.03 -18.88 -1.97
N ALA A 35 -0.37 -19.99 -2.60
CA ALA A 35 -1.13 -21.05 -1.93
C ALA A 35 -0.24 -21.70 -0.84
N SER A 36 -0.76 -21.79 0.38
CA SER A 36 -0.06 -22.47 1.47
C SER A 36 -0.23 -23.98 1.40
N PRO A 37 0.85 -24.78 1.55
CA PRO A 37 0.75 -26.23 1.65
C PRO A 37 -0.14 -26.71 2.83
N ALA A 38 -0.26 -25.89 3.87
CA ALA A 38 -1.13 -26.17 5.00
C ALA A 38 -2.60 -25.78 4.76
N GLY A 39 -2.92 -25.30 3.56
CA GLY A 39 -4.21 -24.74 3.19
C GLY A 39 -4.28 -23.22 3.39
N GLY A 40 -5.10 -22.55 2.58
CA GLY A 40 -5.21 -21.10 2.59
C GLY A 40 -4.09 -20.40 1.78
N ARG A 41 -3.73 -19.19 2.17
CA ARG A 41 -2.72 -18.37 1.50
C ARG A 41 -1.59 -18.00 2.46
N ALA A 42 -0.39 -17.79 1.90
CA ALA A 42 0.77 -17.30 2.61
C ALA A 42 1.41 -16.16 1.82
N TRP A 43 2.10 -15.29 2.53
CA TRP A 43 2.89 -14.21 1.94
C TRP A 43 4.37 -14.54 2.05
N LEU A 44 5.06 -14.41 0.93
CA LEU A 44 6.50 -14.65 0.84
C LEU A 44 7.18 -13.38 0.34
N SER A 45 8.41 -13.15 0.78
CA SER A 45 9.26 -12.11 0.19
C SER A 45 9.40 -12.33 -1.31
N GLY A 46 9.33 -11.26 -2.09
CA GLY A 46 9.59 -11.26 -3.53
C GLY A 46 11.08 -11.24 -3.88
N TYR A 47 11.98 -11.35 -2.90
CA TYR A 47 13.41 -11.16 -3.11
C TYR A 47 14.00 -12.16 -4.12
N ASP A 48 13.63 -13.42 -4.06
CA ASP A 48 14.10 -14.41 -5.05
C ASP A 48 13.63 -14.06 -6.47
N GLN A 49 12.39 -13.57 -6.60
CA GLN A 49 11.86 -13.12 -7.89
C GLN A 49 12.62 -11.88 -8.38
N TYR A 50 12.90 -10.91 -7.51
CA TYR A 50 13.72 -9.74 -7.80
C TYR A 50 15.10 -10.15 -8.33
N LEU A 51 15.78 -11.12 -7.71
CA LEU A 51 17.11 -11.58 -8.13
C LEU A 51 17.12 -12.29 -9.48
N VAL A 52 16.09 -13.12 -9.75
CA VAL A 52 16.10 -14.10 -10.86
C VAL A 52 15.27 -13.65 -12.05
N ASP A 53 14.09 -13.09 -11.81
CA ASP A 53 13.17 -12.66 -12.89
C ASP A 53 13.48 -11.22 -13.37
N GLY A 54 14.32 -10.51 -12.64
CA GLY A 54 14.78 -9.16 -12.94
C GLY A 54 13.90 -8.06 -12.38
N HIS A 55 14.52 -6.92 -12.15
CA HIS A 55 13.98 -5.70 -11.55
C HIS A 55 14.34 -4.47 -12.40
N ILE A 56 13.79 -3.31 -12.06
CA ILE A 56 14.14 -2.04 -12.70
C ILE A 56 15.62 -1.73 -12.38
N PRO A 57 16.45 -1.32 -13.37
CA PRO A 57 17.87 -1.08 -13.14
C PRO A 57 18.15 -0.15 -11.96
N GLY A 58 19.05 -0.58 -11.07
CA GLY A 58 19.41 0.15 -9.85
C GLY A 58 18.37 0.09 -8.72
N ALA A 59 17.25 -0.61 -8.89
CA ALA A 59 16.26 -0.74 -7.83
C ALA A 59 16.79 -1.59 -6.67
N LEU A 60 16.58 -1.13 -5.45
CA LEU A 60 16.83 -1.86 -4.22
C LEU A 60 15.57 -2.65 -3.82
N PHE A 61 15.76 -3.79 -3.16
CA PHE A 61 14.64 -4.55 -2.60
C PHE A 61 14.28 -4.02 -1.21
N ALA A 62 13.00 -3.65 -1.02
CA ALA A 62 12.45 -3.24 0.26
C ALA A 62 11.73 -4.42 0.91
N GLU A 63 12.27 -4.98 1.97
CA GLU A 63 11.69 -6.14 2.66
C GLU A 63 10.48 -5.74 3.50
N VAL A 64 9.30 -5.71 2.86
CA VAL A 64 8.05 -5.23 3.47
C VAL A 64 7.60 -6.15 4.61
N LEU A 65 7.87 -7.45 4.51
CA LEU A 65 7.41 -8.42 5.50
C LEU A 65 8.13 -8.28 6.85
N GLU A 66 9.41 -7.94 6.84
CA GLU A 66 10.24 -7.96 8.04
C GLU A 66 10.64 -6.54 8.46
N GLU A 67 11.27 -5.76 7.58
CA GLU A 67 11.84 -4.46 7.95
C GLU A 67 10.80 -3.35 8.04
N PHE A 68 9.79 -3.39 7.16
CA PHE A 68 8.70 -2.41 7.11
C PHE A 68 7.40 -2.89 7.77
N SER A 69 7.50 -3.94 8.61
CA SER A 69 6.41 -4.45 9.43
C SER A 69 6.90 -4.76 10.84
N ASP A 70 6.06 -4.49 11.85
CA ASP A 70 6.37 -4.85 13.24
C ASP A 70 6.17 -6.35 13.45
N GLN A 71 7.27 -7.08 13.64
CA GLN A 71 7.27 -8.53 13.86
C GLN A 71 6.68 -8.93 15.22
N ALA A 72 6.64 -8.03 16.20
CA ALA A 72 5.97 -8.22 17.48
C ALA A 72 4.48 -7.82 17.42
N GLY A 73 4.02 -7.29 16.31
CA GLY A 73 2.65 -6.88 16.09
C GLY A 73 1.66 -8.03 16.20
N ARG A 74 0.44 -7.74 16.68
CA ARG A 74 -0.61 -8.76 16.89
C ARG A 74 -1.17 -9.31 15.58
N PHE A 75 -0.96 -8.61 14.46
CA PHE A 75 -1.53 -8.93 13.15
C PHE A 75 -0.44 -8.84 12.08
N ALA A 76 -0.66 -9.56 10.98
CA ALA A 76 0.24 -9.48 9.82
C ALA A 76 0.33 -8.03 9.31
N PHE A 77 1.55 -7.61 8.98
CA PHE A 77 1.85 -6.28 8.42
C PHE A 77 1.51 -5.10 9.33
N THR A 78 1.44 -5.32 10.65
CA THR A 78 1.34 -4.20 11.60
C THR A 78 2.43 -3.16 11.28
N ARG A 79 2.04 -1.90 11.20
CA ARG A 79 2.99 -0.81 10.90
C ARG A 79 4.15 -0.79 11.89
N PRO A 80 5.39 -0.53 11.43
CA PRO A 80 6.54 -0.42 12.32
C PRO A 80 6.47 0.85 13.17
N GLY A 81 7.23 0.87 14.26
CA GLY A 81 7.49 2.11 14.99
C GLY A 81 8.42 3.05 14.21
N ALA A 82 8.47 4.33 14.61
CA ALA A 82 9.27 5.35 13.92
C ALA A 82 10.78 5.00 13.88
N GLU A 83 11.32 4.47 14.98
CA GLU A 83 12.73 4.06 15.05
C GLU A 83 13.04 2.91 14.09
N GLN A 84 12.21 1.87 14.05
CA GLN A 84 12.35 0.75 13.11
C GLN A 84 12.27 1.25 11.67
N PHE A 85 11.28 2.09 11.35
CA PHE A 85 11.11 2.66 10.02
C PHE A 85 12.32 3.48 9.59
N ALA A 86 12.81 4.38 10.44
CA ALA A 86 14.00 5.21 10.15
C ALA A 86 15.25 4.33 9.90
N ALA A 87 15.44 3.27 10.70
CA ALA A 87 16.54 2.33 10.52
C ALA A 87 16.45 1.59 9.17
N ALA A 88 15.26 1.10 8.79
CA ALA A 88 15.05 0.43 7.50
C ALA A 88 15.30 1.38 6.32
N VAL A 89 14.84 2.63 6.40
CA VAL A 89 15.06 3.67 5.40
C VAL A 89 16.55 3.99 5.26
N ALA A 90 17.28 4.15 6.37
CA ALA A 90 18.72 4.41 6.37
C ALA A 90 19.52 3.22 5.79
N ALA A 91 19.10 1.98 6.07
CA ALA A 91 19.73 0.77 5.52
C ALA A 91 19.62 0.69 3.99
N LEU A 92 18.58 1.28 3.41
CA LEU A 92 18.41 1.43 1.95
C LEU A 92 19.16 2.64 1.36
N GLY A 93 19.94 3.35 2.17
CA GLY A 93 20.68 4.53 1.69
C GLY A 93 19.80 5.75 1.41
N ILE A 94 18.61 5.84 2.00
CA ILE A 94 17.66 6.92 1.80
C ILE A 94 17.85 7.98 2.88
N GLY A 95 18.17 9.21 2.46
CA GLY A 95 18.31 10.40 3.30
C GLY A 95 17.24 11.45 3.03
N VAL A 96 17.32 12.58 3.74
CA VAL A 96 16.33 13.69 3.66
C VAL A 96 16.20 14.29 2.25
N ASP A 97 17.24 14.20 1.43
CA ASP A 97 17.25 14.74 0.07
C ASP A 97 16.84 13.73 -1.00
N SER A 98 16.72 12.45 -0.64
CA SER A 98 16.37 11.40 -1.59
C SER A 98 14.97 11.60 -2.17
N THR A 99 14.81 11.25 -3.44
CA THR A 99 13.53 11.08 -4.13
C THR A 99 13.28 9.57 -4.28
N VAL A 100 12.18 9.08 -3.75
CA VAL A 100 11.88 7.64 -3.71
C VAL A 100 10.76 7.30 -4.69
N VAL A 101 10.98 6.26 -5.52
CA VAL A 101 9.95 5.66 -6.36
C VAL A 101 9.78 4.21 -5.96
N VAL A 102 8.57 3.83 -5.56
CA VAL A 102 8.26 2.47 -5.09
C VAL A 102 7.41 1.75 -6.14
N TYR A 103 7.73 0.50 -6.42
CA TYR A 103 6.91 -0.36 -7.27
C TYR A 103 6.73 -1.76 -6.67
N ASP A 104 5.80 -2.52 -7.22
CA ASP A 104 5.66 -3.95 -7.01
C ASP A 104 5.36 -4.70 -8.32
N THR A 105 5.29 -6.03 -8.27
CA THR A 105 4.93 -6.89 -9.41
C THR A 105 3.43 -7.24 -9.44
N SER A 106 2.64 -6.73 -8.49
CA SER A 106 1.21 -7.00 -8.36
C SER A 106 0.37 -5.90 -9.03
N ILE A 107 -0.51 -5.27 -8.27
CA ILE A 107 -1.40 -4.18 -8.71
C ILE A 107 -1.04 -2.83 -8.10
N GLY A 108 0.16 -2.69 -7.54
CA GLY A 108 0.61 -1.48 -6.85
C GLY A 108 0.20 -1.39 -5.37
N GLN A 109 -0.40 -2.44 -4.81
CA GLN A 109 -0.88 -2.42 -3.42
C GLN A 109 0.24 -2.46 -2.38
N TRP A 110 1.33 -3.19 -2.64
CA TRP A 110 2.49 -3.26 -1.76
C TRP A 110 3.33 -1.98 -1.85
N ALA A 111 3.51 -1.49 -3.07
CA ALA A 111 4.13 -0.18 -3.31
C ALA A 111 3.33 0.94 -2.62
N SER A 112 2.00 0.93 -2.70
CA SER A 112 1.14 1.89 -2.02
C SER A 112 1.22 1.77 -0.50
N ARG A 113 1.38 0.55 0.05
CA ARG A 113 1.58 0.34 1.48
C ARG A 113 2.89 1.00 1.95
N LEU A 114 3.98 0.78 1.24
CA LEU A 114 5.26 1.39 1.58
C LEU A 114 5.23 2.91 1.39
N TRP A 115 4.62 3.41 0.31
CA TRP A 115 4.37 4.84 0.09
C TRP A 115 3.58 5.46 1.26
N TRP A 116 2.53 4.79 1.76
CA TRP A 116 1.72 5.27 2.88
C TRP A 116 2.52 5.33 4.18
N LEU A 117 3.39 4.33 4.43
CA LEU A 117 4.33 4.35 5.55
C LEU A 117 5.26 5.56 5.46
N PHE A 118 5.93 5.78 4.34
CA PHE A 118 6.80 6.95 4.13
C PHE A 118 6.08 8.25 4.47
N ARG A 119 4.88 8.44 3.91
CA ARG A 119 4.06 9.63 4.13
C ARG A 119 3.65 9.78 5.59
N SER A 120 3.27 8.70 6.24
CA SER A 120 2.83 8.70 7.64
C SER A 120 3.94 9.01 8.63
N PHE A 121 5.19 8.82 8.23
CA PHE A 121 6.38 9.19 9.00
C PHE A 121 6.99 10.53 8.56
N GLY A 122 6.34 11.29 7.68
CA GLY A 122 6.76 12.63 7.30
C GLY A 122 7.71 12.70 6.10
N PHE A 123 7.94 11.60 5.38
CA PHE A 123 8.73 11.61 4.15
C PHE A 123 7.85 11.90 2.94
N GLU A 124 7.97 13.10 2.36
CA GLU A 124 7.07 13.56 1.29
C GLU A 124 7.56 13.25 -0.12
N LYS A 125 8.88 13.11 -0.33
CA LYS A 125 9.49 12.89 -1.65
C LYS A 125 9.39 11.42 -2.09
N VAL A 126 8.21 10.81 -1.97
CA VAL A 126 7.93 9.41 -2.32
C VAL A 126 6.76 9.31 -3.26
N SER A 127 6.87 8.45 -4.27
CA SER A 127 5.81 8.16 -5.25
C SER A 127 5.71 6.68 -5.56
N VAL A 128 4.54 6.26 -6.04
CA VAL A 128 4.32 4.91 -6.58
C VAL A 128 4.51 4.93 -8.09
N LEU A 129 5.19 3.92 -8.64
CA LEU A 129 5.32 3.73 -10.09
C LEU A 129 4.02 3.19 -10.65
N ASP A 130 3.40 3.94 -11.54
CA ASP A 130 2.13 3.56 -12.17
C ASP A 130 2.27 2.30 -13.03
N GLY A 131 1.52 1.26 -12.65
CA GLY A 131 1.57 -0.06 -13.27
C GLY A 131 2.78 -0.92 -12.87
N GLY A 132 3.66 -0.43 -11.99
CA GLY A 132 4.79 -1.17 -11.43
C GLY A 132 5.67 -1.85 -12.48
N LEU A 133 6.23 -3.02 -12.12
CA LEU A 133 7.09 -3.78 -13.03
C LEU A 133 6.35 -4.29 -14.28
N THR A 134 5.03 -4.50 -14.19
CA THR A 134 4.22 -4.94 -15.34
C THR A 134 4.24 -3.89 -16.45
N ASN A 135 3.95 -2.62 -16.12
CA ASN A 135 3.98 -1.53 -17.09
C ASN A 135 5.42 -1.22 -17.57
N TRP A 136 6.42 -1.35 -16.70
CA TRP A 136 7.81 -1.20 -17.08
C TRP A 136 8.20 -2.19 -18.19
N ARG A 137 7.88 -3.48 -18.01
CA ARG A 137 8.14 -4.54 -18.99
C ARG A 137 7.32 -4.39 -20.26
N ALA A 138 6.07 -3.95 -20.18
CA ALA A 138 5.22 -3.72 -21.35
C ALA A 138 5.77 -2.65 -22.30
N GLY A 139 6.61 -1.75 -21.79
CA GLY A 139 7.33 -0.75 -22.58
C GLY A 139 8.69 -1.21 -23.12
N ASP A 140 8.99 -2.51 -23.10
CA ASP A 140 10.27 -3.10 -23.53
C ASP A 140 11.50 -2.42 -22.87
N ARG A 141 11.36 -1.97 -21.62
CA ARG A 141 12.43 -1.29 -20.89
C ARG A 141 13.41 -2.30 -20.30
N PRO A 142 14.68 -1.89 -20.08
CA PRO A 142 15.71 -2.80 -19.56
C PRO A 142 15.38 -3.30 -18.16
N LEU A 143 15.89 -4.50 -17.86
CA LEU A 143 15.88 -5.11 -16.55
C LEU A 143 17.32 -5.34 -16.07
N GLU A 144 17.52 -5.29 -14.78
CA GLU A 144 18.73 -5.72 -14.09
C GLU A 144 18.43 -7.00 -13.29
N PHE A 145 19.47 -7.80 -13.04
CA PHE A 145 19.37 -9.09 -12.36
C PHE A 145 20.41 -9.17 -11.24
N GLY A 146 20.12 -9.94 -10.23
CA GLY A 146 21.02 -10.11 -9.10
C GLY A 146 20.80 -9.04 -8.02
N HIS A 147 21.70 -8.98 -7.06
CA HIS A 147 21.62 -8.08 -5.92
C HIS A 147 22.22 -6.71 -6.25
N VAL A 148 21.46 -5.65 -6.02
CA VAL A 148 21.94 -4.26 -6.05
C VAL A 148 22.29 -3.84 -4.61
N PRO A 149 23.55 -3.47 -4.32
CA PRO A 149 23.93 -3.02 -2.99
C PRO A 149 23.35 -1.63 -2.69
N ALA A 150 22.80 -1.47 -1.49
CA ALA A 150 22.36 -0.16 -1.03
C ALA A 150 23.55 0.80 -0.85
N GLY A 151 23.31 2.08 -1.07
CA GLY A 151 24.22 3.16 -0.70
C GLY A 151 24.33 3.34 0.81
N SER A 152 25.08 4.35 1.23
CA SER A 152 25.15 4.77 2.63
C SER A 152 24.72 6.22 2.76
N VAL A 153 24.01 6.54 3.85
CA VAL A 153 23.63 7.90 4.20
C VAL A 153 24.56 8.42 5.27
N ALA A 154 25.06 9.65 5.09
CA ALA A 154 25.80 10.33 6.14
C ALA A 154 24.87 10.64 7.33
N PRO A 155 25.36 10.59 8.59
CA PRO A 155 24.50 10.76 9.77
C PRO A 155 23.72 12.07 9.80
N ASP A 156 24.28 13.15 9.26
CA ASP A 156 23.66 14.47 9.15
C ASP A 156 22.63 14.60 8.03
N ALA A 157 22.60 13.64 7.13
CA ALA A 157 21.59 13.51 6.05
C ALA A 157 20.55 12.41 6.32
N ALA A 158 20.60 11.76 7.47
CA ALA A 158 19.66 10.69 7.81
C ALA A 158 18.23 11.26 7.98
N PHE A 159 17.25 10.49 7.51
CA PHE A 159 15.86 10.83 7.70
C PHE A 159 15.40 10.52 9.14
N GLU A 160 14.81 11.50 9.81
CA GLU A 160 14.20 11.32 11.12
C GLU A 160 12.69 11.10 10.97
N ALA A 161 12.23 9.89 11.30
CA ALA A 161 10.83 9.53 11.17
C ALA A 161 10.00 10.19 12.29
N THR A 162 8.99 10.96 11.90
CA THR A 162 8.02 11.57 12.81
C THR A 162 6.63 11.04 12.51
N VAL A 163 5.96 10.44 13.49
CA VAL A 163 4.59 9.94 13.32
C VAL A 163 3.63 11.11 13.10
N LEU A 164 3.06 11.20 11.91
CA LEU A 164 2.06 12.20 11.58
C LEU A 164 0.65 11.70 11.92
N PRO A 165 -0.22 12.55 12.51
CA PRO A 165 -1.60 12.20 12.79
C PRO A 165 -2.43 12.08 11.50
N GLY A 166 -3.55 11.34 11.57
CA GLY A 166 -4.56 11.28 10.51
C GLY A 166 -4.28 10.24 9.42
N PHE A 167 -3.10 9.63 9.35
CA PHE A 167 -2.81 8.57 8.38
C PHE A 167 -3.39 7.21 8.78
N TRP A 168 -3.49 6.95 10.05
CA TRP A 168 -3.89 5.66 10.58
C TRP A 168 -5.09 5.77 11.49
N ALA A 169 -6.01 4.83 11.34
CA ALA A 169 -7.08 4.57 12.29
C ALA A 169 -6.77 3.27 13.05
N ASP A 170 -7.17 3.21 14.30
CA ASP A 170 -7.15 1.99 15.10
C ASP A 170 -8.54 1.36 15.23
N LYS A 171 -8.63 0.25 15.94
CA LYS A 171 -9.90 -0.45 16.15
C LYS A 171 -10.93 0.41 16.86
N ALA A 172 -10.51 1.23 17.84
CA ALA A 172 -11.41 2.07 18.62
C ALA A 172 -12.03 3.19 17.76
N ASP A 173 -11.28 3.75 16.80
CA ASP A 173 -11.81 4.72 15.83
C ASP A 173 -12.92 4.08 14.98
N VAL A 174 -12.68 2.86 14.48
CA VAL A 174 -13.68 2.14 13.67
C VAL A 174 -14.89 1.74 14.49
N GLU A 175 -14.72 1.31 15.75
CA GLU A 175 -15.81 1.04 16.68
C GLU A 175 -16.65 2.29 16.94
N ALA A 176 -16.03 3.45 17.09
CA ALA A 176 -16.73 4.73 17.25
C ALA A 176 -17.58 5.08 16.04
N VAL A 177 -17.10 4.81 14.81
CA VAL A 177 -17.88 5.01 13.57
C VAL A 177 -19.07 4.05 13.53
N VAL A 178 -18.86 2.76 13.80
CA VAL A 178 -19.94 1.75 13.81
C VAL A 178 -21.00 2.06 14.85
N ALA A 179 -20.62 2.62 15.99
CA ALA A 179 -21.53 3.05 17.06
C ALA A 179 -22.23 4.40 16.77
N GLY A 180 -21.88 5.10 15.70
CA GLY A 180 -22.42 6.43 15.37
C GLY A 180 -21.90 7.57 16.26
N HIS A 181 -20.77 7.36 16.93
CA HIS A 181 -20.12 8.37 17.78
C HIS A 181 -19.08 9.20 17.03
N HIS A 182 -18.65 8.75 15.86
CA HIS A 182 -17.72 9.44 14.98
C HIS A 182 -18.24 9.38 13.55
N ASP A 183 -18.14 10.50 12.83
CA ASP A 183 -18.68 10.61 11.47
C ASP A 183 -17.55 10.37 10.46
N ALA A 184 -17.52 9.18 9.86
CA ALA A 184 -16.60 8.81 8.79
C ALA A 184 -17.20 7.74 7.89
N THR A 185 -16.77 7.68 6.64
CA THR A 185 -17.13 6.61 5.70
C THR A 185 -16.14 5.46 5.82
N LEU A 186 -16.61 4.29 6.22
CA LEU A 186 -15.82 3.06 6.22
C LEU A 186 -15.80 2.45 4.82
N VAL A 187 -14.61 2.19 4.27
CA VAL A 187 -14.41 1.67 2.91
C VAL A 187 -13.66 0.35 2.93
N CYS A 188 -14.31 -0.71 2.47
CA CYS A 188 -13.68 -2.02 2.28
C CYS A 188 -13.04 -2.12 0.89
N SER A 189 -11.73 -2.35 0.84
CA SER A 189 -10.96 -2.47 -0.42
C SER A 189 -10.83 -3.90 -0.95
N LEU A 190 -11.51 -4.87 -0.33
CA LEU A 190 -11.51 -6.27 -0.78
C LEU A 190 -12.45 -6.50 -1.98
N PRO A 191 -12.28 -7.64 -2.69
CA PRO A 191 -13.20 -8.04 -3.75
C PRO A 191 -14.65 -8.10 -3.28
N PRO A 192 -15.65 -7.86 -4.17
CA PRO A 192 -17.06 -7.87 -3.80
C PRO A 192 -17.53 -9.19 -3.17
N SER A 193 -16.99 -10.34 -3.62
CA SER A 193 -17.30 -11.64 -3.03
C SER A 193 -16.82 -11.78 -1.59
N ASP A 194 -15.65 -11.22 -1.25
CA ASP A 194 -15.12 -11.20 0.12
C ASP A 194 -15.92 -10.23 1.00
N PHE A 195 -16.26 -9.07 0.46
CA PHE A 195 -17.13 -8.10 1.11
C PHE A 195 -18.50 -8.70 1.46
N ALA A 196 -19.09 -9.44 0.52
CA ALA A 196 -20.36 -10.13 0.72
C ALA A 196 -20.27 -11.32 1.69
N GLY A 197 -19.06 -11.73 2.09
CA GLY A 197 -18.86 -12.91 2.95
C GLY A 197 -18.97 -14.25 2.22
N GLN A 198 -19.00 -14.24 0.89
CA GLN A 198 -19.13 -15.47 0.06
C GLN A 198 -17.79 -16.20 -0.07
N THR A 199 -16.68 -15.46 -0.11
CA THR A 199 -15.32 -15.98 -0.21
C THR A 199 -14.45 -15.49 0.93
N GLY A 200 -13.16 -15.86 0.92
CA GLY A 200 -12.18 -15.50 1.91
C GLY A 200 -11.81 -16.65 2.84
N THR A 201 -10.61 -16.54 3.43
CA THR A 201 -10.00 -17.60 4.27
C THR A 201 -10.20 -17.36 5.77
N ARG A 202 -10.74 -16.19 6.17
CA ARG A 202 -10.98 -15.86 7.57
C ARG A 202 -12.13 -16.70 8.15
N PRO A 203 -12.02 -17.10 9.43
CA PRO A 203 -13.09 -17.86 10.10
C PRO A 203 -14.43 -17.12 10.14
N ARG A 204 -14.39 -15.80 10.35
CA ARG A 204 -15.54 -14.92 10.31
C ARG A 204 -15.49 -14.07 9.06
N ARG A 205 -16.49 -14.22 8.19
CA ARG A 205 -16.57 -13.60 6.86
C ARG A 205 -17.54 -12.44 6.85
N GLY A 206 -17.38 -11.56 5.85
CA GLY A 206 -18.20 -10.38 5.67
C GLY A 206 -17.41 -9.08 5.83
N HIS A 207 -18.11 -7.99 6.10
CA HIS A 207 -17.56 -6.64 6.21
C HIS A 207 -18.02 -5.96 7.51
N ILE A 208 -17.33 -4.89 7.88
CA ILE A 208 -17.70 -4.04 9.03
C ILE A 208 -19.03 -3.33 8.73
N PRO A 209 -20.00 -3.32 9.66
CA PRO A 209 -21.30 -2.68 9.42
C PRO A 209 -21.20 -1.22 8.96
N GLY A 210 -22.07 -0.81 8.05
CA GLY A 210 -22.06 0.54 7.50
C GLY A 210 -21.00 0.83 6.43
N SER A 211 -20.11 -0.14 6.13
CA SER A 211 -19.08 0.05 5.11
C SER A 211 -19.65 0.02 3.69
N VAL A 212 -18.99 0.80 2.82
CA VAL A 212 -19.13 0.69 1.37
C VAL A 212 -17.97 -0.14 0.79
N ASN A 213 -18.13 -0.67 -0.43
CA ASN A 213 -17.11 -1.46 -1.09
C ASN A 213 -16.49 -0.73 -2.28
N VAL A 214 -15.19 -0.44 -2.18
CA VAL A 214 -14.37 0.07 -3.28
C VAL A 214 -13.19 -0.90 -3.49
N PRO A 215 -13.37 -1.94 -4.32
CA PRO A 215 -12.34 -2.97 -4.49
C PRO A 215 -11.08 -2.40 -5.15
N SER A 216 -9.93 -2.56 -4.51
CA SER A 216 -8.64 -2.06 -5.03
C SER A 216 -8.33 -2.57 -6.44
N GLY A 217 -8.65 -3.82 -6.75
CA GLY A 217 -8.46 -4.38 -8.09
C GLY A 217 -9.29 -3.72 -9.19
N ARG A 218 -10.30 -2.92 -8.84
CA ARG A 218 -11.06 -2.10 -9.80
C ARG A 218 -10.43 -0.73 -10.05
N LEU A 219 -9.50 -0.30 -9.24
CA LEU A 219 -8.81 1.00 -9.39
C LEU A 219 -7.71 0.96 -10.44
N VAL A 220 -7.33 -0.23 -10.90
CA VAL A 220 -6.27 -0.44 -11.91
C VAL A 220 -6.80 -1.09 -13.17
N GLN A 221 -6.10 -0.88 -14.29
CA GLN A 221 -6.34 -1.56 -15.55
C GLN A 221 -5.80 -3.00 -15.49
N ARG A 222 -6.41 -3.91 -16.26
CA ARG A 222 -6.03 -5.33 -16.21
C ARG A 222 -4.72 -5.62 -16.92
N ASP A 223 -4.45 -4.91 -18.01
CA ASP A 223 -3.38 -5.26 -18.94
C ASP A 223 -2.02 -4.78 -18.45
N ASP A 224 -1.92 -3.52 -18.04
CA ASP A 224 -0.67 -2.86 -17.67
C ASP A 224 -0.59 -2.49 -16.18
N ARG A 225 -1.64 -2.77 -15.40
CA ARG A 225 -1.77 -2.45 -13.96
C ARG A 225 -1.71 -0.97 -13.62
N THR A 226 -1.73 -0.08 -14.61
CA THR A 226 -1.81 1.36 -14.36
C THR A 226 -3.14 1.74 -13.72
N LEU A 227 -3.16 2.82 -12.96
CA LEU A 227 -4.41 3.37 -12.45
C LEU A 227 -5.35 3.72 -13.62
N VAL A 228 -6.64 3.54 -13.39
CA VAL A 228 -7.63 3.94 -14.38
C VAL A 228 -7.60 5.45 -14.58
N ARG A 229 -8.10 5.94 -15.73
CA ARG A 229 -8.13 7.38 -16.06
C ARG A 229 -8.88 8.17 -14.99
N ALA A 230 -8.56 9.44 -14.82
CA ALA A 230 -9.05 10.30 -13.76
C ALA A 230 -10.59 10.26 -13.63
N GLU A 231 -11.34 10.40 -14.73
CA GLU A 231 -12.81 10.38 -14.69
C GLU A 231 -13.34 9.03 -14.19
N ALA A 232 -12.75 7.91 -14.66
CA ALA A 232 -13.13 6.58 -14.20
C ALA A 232 -12.70 6.33 -12.75
N LEU A 233 -11.60 6.97 -12.30
CA LEU A 233 -11.14 6.89 -10.93
C LEU A 233 -12.16 7.55 -9.99
N THR A 234 -12.55 8.79 -10.28
CA THR A 234 -13.55 9.53 -9.51
C THR A 234 -14.89 8.77 -9.47
N GLU A 235 -15.34 8.19 -10.60
CA GLU A 235 -16.56 7.35 -10.63
C GLU A 235 -16.45 6.14 -9.71
N ARG A 236 -15.29 5.44 -9.72
CA ARG A 236 -15.08 4.25 -8.89
C ARG A 236 -14.92 4.57 -7.40
N LEU A 237 -14.46 5.76 -7.09
CA LEU A 237 -14.32 6.28 -5.73
C LEU A 237 -15.62 6.91 -5.17
N ALA A 238 -16.62 7.17 -6.01
CA ALA A 238 -17.87 7.82 -5.61
C ALA A 238 -18.51 7.21 -4.34
N PRO A 239 -18.60 5.87 -4.17
CA PRO A 239 -19.16 5.32 -2.92
C PRO A 239 -18.40 5.73 -1.65
N ALA A 240 -17.11 6.03 -1.76
CA ALA A 240 -16.28 6.48 -0.65
C ALA A 240 -16.39 7.98 -0.38
N THR A 241 -16.80 8.78 -1.37
CA THR A 241 -16.70 10.24 -1.33
C THR A 241 -18.06 10.96 -1.31
N GLU A 242 -19.15 10.29 -1.63
CA GLU A 242 -20.51 10.88 -1.72
C GLU A 242 -20.99 11.54 -0.43
N SER A 243 -20.64 11.01 0.74
CA SER A 243 -21.02 11.57 2.03
C SER A 243 -20.30 12.89 2.36
N GLY A 244 -19.14 13.13 1.77
CA GLY A 244 -18.24 14.24 2.11
C GLY A 244 -17.54 14.10 3.47
N THR A 245 -17.75 13.01 4.21
CA THR A 245 -17.10 12.75 5.51
C THR A 245 -15.67 12.24 5.33
N PRO A 246 -14.82 12.30 6.38
CA PRO A 246 -13.52 11.62 6.38
C PRO A 246 -13.64 10.14 6.01
N VAL A 247 -12.60 9.58 5.40
CA VAL A 247 -12.61 8.20 4.90
C VAL A 247 -11.65 7.34 5.72
N ILE A 248 -12.14 6.21 6.21
CA ILE A 248 -11.31 5.17 6.82
C ILE A 248 -11.37 3.91 5.94
N LEU A 249 -10.25 3.58 5.29
CA LEU A 249 -10.13 2.38 4.47
C LEU A 249 -9.65 1.18 5.29
N TYR A 250 -10.17 0.02 4.95
CA TYR A 250 -9.68 -1.25 5.47
C TYR A 250 -9.74 -2.35 4.41
N CYS A 251 -9.02 -3.44 4.66
CA CYS A 251 -9.08 -4.64 3.81
C CYS A 251 -8.89 -5.91 4.64
N GLY A 252 -7.97 -6.79 4.28
CA GLY A 252 -7.57 -7.96 5.08
C GLY A 252 -6.56 -7.61 6.17
N ALA A 253 -5.55 -6.80 5.83
CA ALA A 253 -4.40 -6.47 6.67
C ALA A 253 -3.76 -5.12 6.27
N GLY A 254 -4.55 -4.12 5.85
CA GLY A 254 -4.09 -2.77 5.55
C GLY A 254 -3.33 -2.57 4.22
N ILE A 255 -3.15 -3.62 3.41
CA ILE A 255 -2.34 -3.56 2.17
C ILE A 255 -3.17 -3.02 1.00
N ALA A 256 -4.25 -3.70 0.62
CA ALA A 256 -5.13 -3.25 -0.47
C ALA A 256 -5.82 -1.91 -0.14
N ALA A 257 -6.02 -1.61 1.14
CA ALA A 257 -6.53 -0.32 1.62
C ALA A 257 -5.57 0.84 1.29
N ALA A 258 -4.25 0.61 1.34
CA ALA A 258 -3.27 1.63 1.00
C ALA A 258 -3.33 2.04 -0.50
N LEU A 259 -3.65 1.12 -1.42
CA LEU A 259 -3.91 1.48 -2.82
C LEU A 259 -5.18 2.34 -2.95
N GLY A 260 -6.21 2.05 -2.15
CA GLY A 260 -7.40 2.92 -2.06
C GLY A 260 -7.06 4.31 -1.52
N ALA A 261 -6.18 4.39 -0.51
CA ALA A 261 -5.70 5.66 0.04
C ALA A 261 -4.89 6.48 -0.98
N LEU A 262 -4.00 5.82 -1.75
CA LEU A 262 -3.30 6.47 -2.87
C LEU A 262 -4.31 7.02 -3.89
N ALA A 263 -5.29 6.22 -4.30
CA ALA A 263 -6.30 6.62 -5.27
C ALA A 263 -7.12 7.83 -4.80
N LEU A 264 -7.58 7.84 -3.55
CA LEU A 264 -8.29 8.98 -2.94
C LEU A 264 -7.40 10.24 -2.85
N THR A 265 -6.11 10.07 -2.50
CA THR A 265 -5.15 11.18 -2.47
C THR A 265 -4.95 11.79 -3.87
N LEU A 266 -4.91 10.96 -4.92
CA LEU A 266 -4.82 11.42 -6.31
C LEU A 266 -6.11 12.10 -6.78
N ASP A 267 -7.27 11.69 -6.27
CA ASP A 267 -8.57 12.36 -6.50
C ASP A 267 -8.75 13.63 -5.66
N GLY A 268 -7.72 14.04 -4.90
CA GLY A 268 -7.67 15.30 -4.14
C GLY A 268 -8.17 15.22 -2.70
N ARG A 269 -8.45 14.03 -2.15
CA ARG A 269 -8.84 13.87 -0.74
C ARG A 269 -7.62 13.93 0.17
N THR A 270 -7.75 14.63 1.31
CA THR A 270 -6.69 14.78 2.32
C THR A 270 -7.09 14.20 3.68
N ASP A 271 -8.35 13.85 3.87
CA ASP A 271 -8.97 13.33 5.09
C ASP A 271 -9.17 11.81 4.99
N VAL A 272 -8.07 11.11 4.72
CA VAL A 272 -8.04 9.67 4.47
C VAL A 272 -7.16 9.00 5.51
N ALA A 273 -7.67 7.94 6.14
CA ALA A 273 -6.92 7.09 7.05
C ALA A 273 -7.03 5.62 6.64
N VAL A 274 -6.03 4.83 7.00
CA VAL A 274 -6.04 3.37 6.84
C VAL A 274 -6.18 2.73 8.23
N TYR A 275 -7.19 1.89 8.40
CA TYR A 275 -7.29 1.01 9.56
C TYR A 275 -6.28 -0.14 9.43
N ASP A 276 -5.18 -0.04 10.19
CA ASP A 276 -4.01 -0.92 10.04
C ASP A 276 -4.36 -2.39 10.30
N GLY A 277 -5.01 -2.71 11.43
CA GLY A 277 -5.42 -4.07 11.78
C GLY A 277 -6.47 -4.67 10.85
N SER A 278 -7.28 -3.83 10.20
CA SER A 278 -8.26 -4.24 9.18
C SER A 278 -9.15 -5.41 9.64
N LEU A 279 -9.64 -6.23 8.72
CA LEU A 279 -10.41 -7.43 9.07
C LEU A 279 -9.58 -8.51 9.78
N GLY A 280 -8.25 -8.46 9.71
CA GLY A 280 -7.38 -9.33 10.50
C GLY A 280 -7.64 -9.15 11.99
N GLU A 281 -7.62 -7.90 12.44
CA GLU A 281 -7.92 -7.53 13.83
C GLU A 281 -9.42 -7.62 14.15
N TRP A 282 -10.25 -7.02 13.30
CA TRP A 282 -11.69 -6.93 13.53
C TRP A 282 -12.36 -8.30 13.67
N SER A 283 -12.05 -9.23 12.76
CA SER A 283 -12.67 -10.56 12.76
C SER A 283 -12.12 -11.50 13.84
N ALA A 284 -10.96 -11.19 14.43
CA ALA A 284 -10.40 -11.95 15.54
C ALA A 284 -11.14 -11.68 16.87
N ASP A 285 -11.81 -10.53 16.98
CA ASP A 285 -12.68 -10.25 18.12
C ASP A 285 -14.09 -10.82 17.87
N SER A 286 -14.52 -11.80 18.68
CA SER A 286 -15.81 -12.45 18.54
C SER A 286 -17.00 -11.51 18.73
N GLU A 287 -16.82 -10.44 19.52
CA GLU A 287 -17.87 -9.45 19.81
C GLU A 287 -18.01 -8.38 18.72
N ALA A 288 -16.96 -8.16 17.89
CA ALA A 288 -17.01 -7.18 16.82
C ALA A 288 -18.02 -7.61 15.73
N PRO A 289 -19.01 -6.78 15.37
CA PRO A 289 -20.05 -7.16 14.42
C PRO A 289 -19.52 -7.29 13.00
N LEU A 290 -20.01 -8.29 12.26
CA LEU A 290 -19.78 -8.47 10.82
C LEU A 290 -21.11 -8.67 10.11
N VAL A 291 -21.21 -8.09 8.91
CA VAL A 291 -22.38 -8.21 8.03
C VAL A 291 -22.00 -9.00 6.77
N THR A 292 -22.90 -9.89 6.36
CA THR A 292 -22.82 -10.55 5.07
C THR A 292 -23.97 -10.08 4.19
N THR A 293 -23.72 -9.87 2.91
CA THR A 293 -24.79 -9.60 1.94
C THR A 293 -25.18 -10.91 1.28
N SER A 294 -26.44 -11.30 1.44
CA SER A 294 -26.98 -12.44 0.68
C SER A 294 -26.82 -12.13 -0.82
N ALA A 295 -26.38 -13.12 -1.59
CA ALA A 295 -26.49 -13.01 -3.05
C ALA A 295 -27.97 -12.78 -3.37
N THR A 296 -28.30 -11.60 -3.86
CA THR A 296 -29.59 -11.42 -4.56
C THR A 296 -29.56 -12.39 -5.73
N ALA A 297 -30.46 -13.36 -5.67
CA ALA A 297 -30.65 -14.38 -6.67
C ALA A 297 -31.04 -13.76 -8.04
#